data_b5cc41c2a376265228c62f59f68a02e0
#
_entry.id   b5cc41c2a376265228c62f59f68a02e0
#
_cell.length_a   1.000
_cell.length_b   1.000
_cell.length_c   1.000
_cell.angle_alpha   90.00
_cell.angle_beta   90.00
_cell.angle_gamma   90.00
#
_symmetry.space_group_name_H-M   'P 1'
#
loop_
_entity.id
_entity.type
_entity.pdbx_description
1 polymer ?
#
loop_
_entity_poly.entity_id
_entity_poly.type
_entity_poly.pdbx_seq_one_letter_code
_entity_poly.pdbx_strand_id
1 'polypeptide(L)'
;YMPLYENSNNIKIVKDAMFGSTNEVMGTSYRSRIDDPKYQFAGKTGTAQVKKITERERELDLKTFEIPYEERDHALYVAFGPYKNPRYALSVIVEHGGNGSTTAAPMATKLFKLIIDRHKIRQSMDEKKYLEI
;
A
#
# COMPACT_ATOMS: atom_id res chain seq x y z
N TYR A 1 -15.41 -2.39 -20.27
CA TYR A 1 -15.12 -3.55 -19.40
C TYR A 1 -16.29 -3.78 -18.46
N MET A 2 -16.73 -5.03 -18.32
CA MET A 2 -17.73 -5.39 -17.32
C MET A 2 -17.14 -5.21 -15.91
N PRO A 3 -17.93 -4.70 -14.95
CA PRO A 3 -17.49 -4.61 -13.56
C PRO A 3 -17.15 -6.01 -13.00
N LEU A 4 -16.06 -6.13 -12.28
CA LEU A 4 -15.63 -7.36 -11.60
C LEU A 4 -16.32 -7.55 -10.23
N TYR A 5 -17.45 -6.88 -10.00
CA TYR A 5 -18.18 -6.92 -8.73
C TYR A 5 -19.70 -6.96 -9.00
N GLU A 6 -20.42 -7.68 -8.18
CA GLU A 6 -21.89 -7.78 -8.25
C GLU A 6 -22.57 -6.60 -7.53
N ASN A 7 -21.97 -6.09 -6.46
CA ASN A 7 -22.54 -5.04 -5.62
C ASN A 7 -21.55 -3.89 -5.41
N SER A 8 -21.89 -2.72 -5.95
CA SER A 8 -21.07 -1.50 -5.82
C SER A 8 -20.91 -1.02 -4.38
N ASN A 9 -21.89 -1.28 -3.49
CA ASN A 9 -21.79 -0.90 -2.08
C ASN A 9 -20.69 -1.68 -1.37
N ASN A 10 -20.51 -2.97 -1.70
CA ASN A 10 -19.42 -3.77 -1.12
C ASN A 10 -18.06 -3.19 -1.50
N ILE A 11 -17.89 -2.78 -2.76
CA ILE A 11 -16.65 -2.12 -3.22
C ILE A 11 -16.42 -0.80 -2.49
N LYS A 12 -17.48 -0.02 -2.28
CA LYS A 12 -17.37 1.23 -1.51
C LYS A 12 -16.89 0.96 -0.09
N ILE A 13 -17.50 0.01 0.61
CA ILE A 13 -17.10 -0.36 1.99
C ILE A 13 -15.63 -0.78 2.04
N VAL A 14 -15.17 -1.63 1.10
CA VAL A 14 -13.77 -2.05 1.04
C VAL A 14 -12.83 -0.88 0.78
N LYS A 15 -13.17 0.02 -0.13
CA LYS A 15 -12.37 1.22 -0.42
C LYS A 15 -12.26 2.14 0.79
N ASP A 16 -13.38 2.38 1.48
CA ASP A 16 -13.43 3.21 2.68
C ASP A 16 -12.63 2.58 3.82
N ALA A 17 -12.73 1.26 4.01
CA ALA A 17 -11.93 0.52 4.99
C ALA A 17 -10.42 0.57 4.68
N MET A 18 -10.03 0.45 3.41
CA MET A 18 -8.63 0.61 2.98
C MET A 18 -8.14 2.04 3.20
N PHE A 19 -9.00 3.04 3.01
CA PHE A 19 -8.67 4.44 3.31
C PHE A 19 -8.45 4.61 4.81
N GLY A 20 -9.35 4.13 5.65
CA GLY A 20 -9.21 4.17 7.11
C GLY A 20 -7.94 3.46 7.60
N SER A 21 -7.61 2.30 7.04
CA SER A 21 -6.37 1.58 7.36
C SER A 21 -5.10 2.41 7.15
N THR A 22 -5.12 3.34 6.20
CA THR A 22 -3.94 4.17 5.87
C THR A 22 -4.02 5.58 6.48
N ASN A 23 -5.21 6.18 6.59
CA ASN A 23 -5.33 7.61 6.89
C ASN A 23 -5.95 7.91 8.27
N GLU A 24 -6.55 6.94 8.95
CA GLU A 24 -7.10 7.12 10.29
C GLU A 24 -6.07 6.73 11.37
N VAL A 25 -6.12 7.39 12.51
CA VAL A 25 -5.13 7.26 13.60
C VAL A 25 -4.93 5.81 14.06
N MET A 26 -6.01 5.01 14.09
CA MET A 26 -5.97 3.60 14.48
C MET A 26 -5.65 2.66 13.30
N GLY A 27 -5.43 3.19 12.12
CA GLY A 27 -5.10 2.40 10.92
C GLY A 27 -3.73 1.75 11.01
N THR A 28 -3.63 0.50 10.58
CA THR A 28 -2.38 -0.30 10.65
C THR A 28 -1.22 0.31 9.87
N SER A 29 -1.51 1.09 8.83
CA SER A 29 -0.50 1.79 8.00
C SER A 29 -0.55 3.32 8.15
N TYR A 30 -1.15 3.84 9.21
CA TYR A 30 -1.28 5.29 9.46
C TYR A 30 0.04 6.06 9.37
N ARG A 31 1.14 5.48 9.85
CA ARG A 31 2.47 6.10 9.79
C ARG A 31 3.00 6.28 8.37
N SER A 32 2.43 5.57 7.41
CA SER A 32 2.81 5.64 5.99
C SER A 32 1.88 6.51 5.15
N ARG A 33 0.92 7.21 5.77
CA ARG A 33 0.01 8.12 5.08
C ARG A 33 0.73 9.30 4.45
N ILE A 34 0.07 9.91 3.51
CA ILE A 34 0.48 11.20 2.93
C ILE A 34 -0.63 12.20 3.24
N ASP A 35 -0.29 13.26 3.99
CA ASP A 35 -1.29 14.25 4.43
C ASP A 35 -1.79 15.14 3.28
N ASP A 36 -0.99 15.37 2.25
CA ASP A 36 -1.40 16.13 1.07
C ASP A 36 -2.50 15.37 0.29
N PRO A 37 -3.72 15.94 0.18
CA PRO A 37 -4.85 15.29 -0.49
C PRO A 37 -4.58 14.85 -1.92
N LYS A 38 -3.63 15.49 -2.58
CA LYS A 38 -3.20 15.17 -3.95
C LYS A 38 -2.56 13.80 -4.05
N TYR A 39 -1.88 13.35 -2.99
CA TYR A 39 -1.16 12.08 -2.94
C TYR A 39 -1.83 11.06 -2.04
N GLN A 40 -2.94 11.41 -1.38
CA GLN A 40 -3.64 10.47 -0.51
C GLN A 40 -3.99 9.19 -1.27
N PHE A 41 -3.69 8.09 -0.66
CA PHE A 41 -3.96 6.75 -1.18
C PHE A 41 -4.63 5.89 -0.11
N ALA A 42 -5.23 4.80 -0.53
CA ALA A 42 -5.82 3.79 0.33
C ALA A 42 -5.08 2.48 0.17
N GLY A 43 -4.85 1.76 1.26
CA GLY A 43 -4.10 0.52 1.19
C GLY A 43 -4.38 -0.43 2.35
N LYS A 44 -3.84 -1.64 2.23
CA LYS A 44 -3.95 -2.68 3.25
C LYS A 44 -2.64 -3.44 3.38
N THR A 45 -2.19 -3.58 4.60
CA THR A 45 -1.04 -4.42 4.95
C THR A 45 -1.39 -5.89 4.87
N GLY A 46 -0.42 -6.71 4.54
CA GLY A 46 -0.46 -8.14 4.64
C GLY A 46 0.84 -8.68 5.22
N THR A 47 0.76 -9.86 5.78
CA THR A 47 1.91 -10.63 6.25
C THR A 47 1.71 -12.08 5.83
N ALA A 48 2.62 -12.62 5.03
CA ALA A 48 2.55 -14.01 4.62
C ALA A 48 3.57 -14.83 5.41
N GLN A 49 3.05 -15.77 6.20
CA GLN A 49 3.89 -16.62 7.04
C GLN A 49 4.75 -17.55 6.18
N VAL A 50 6.04 -17.59 6.50
CA VAL A 50 7.02 -18.50 5.86
C VAL A 50 7.05 -19.85 6.57
N LYS A 51 6.90 -19.86 7.89
CA LYS A 51 6.89 -21.08 8.69
C LYS A 51 5.75 -21.07 9.72
N LYS A 52 5.41 -22.28 10.21
CA LYS A 52 4.49 -22.42 11.34
C LYS A 52 5.15 -21.91 12.61
N ILE A 53 4.52 -20.92 13.24
CA ILE A 53 4.96 -20.39 14.54
C ILE A 53 4.57 -21.39 15.65
N THR A 54 5.52 -21.80 16.47
CA THR A 54 5.30 -22.66 17.63
C THR A 54 4.72 -21.89 18.80
N GLU A 55 4.10 -22.55 19.76
CA GLU A 55 3.57 -21.89 20.97
C GLU A 55 4.67 -21.16 21.74
N ARG A 56 5.84 -21.78 21.86
CA ARG A 56 7.00 -21.18 22.52
C ARG A 56 7.49 -19.89 21.82
N GLU A 57 7.47 -19.85 20.51
CA GLU A 57 7.86 -18.66 19.74
C GLU A 57 6.84 -17.53 19.90
N ARG A 58 5.55 -17.87 20.08
CA ARG A 58 4.50 -16.87 20.38
C ARG A 58 4.68 -16.26 21.76
N GLU A 59 5.04 -17.07 22.76
CA GLU A 59 5.30 -16.60 24.12
C GLU A 59 6.52 -15.67 24.19
N LEU A 60 7.54 -15.91 23.35
CA LEU A 60 8.76 -15.10 23.32
C LEU A 60 8.57 -13.73 22.67
N ASP A 61 7.46 -13.49 21.92
CA ASP A 61 7.16 -12.25 21.20
C ASP A 61 8.38 -11.66 20.46
N LEU A 62 9.09 -12.51 19.71
CA LEU A 62 10.32 -12.16 19.04
C LEU A 62 10.11 -11.00 18.06
N LYS A 63 11.02 -10.03 18.06
CA LYS A 63 11.04 -8.96 17.08
C LYS A 63 11.63 -9.47 15.76
N THR A 64 11.24 -8.86 14.66
CA THR A 64 11.66 -9.28 13.31
C THR A 64 13.18 -9.46 13.17
N PHE A 65 13.98 -8.62 13.82
CA PHE A 65 15.44 -8.70 13.75
C PHE A 65 16.05 -9.84 14.58
N GLU A 66 15.28 -10.41 15.52
CA GLU A 66 15.68 -11.55 16.35
C GLU A 66 15.39 -12.88 15.65
N ILE A 67 14.57 -12.86 14.59
CA ILE A 67 14.23 -14.02 13.78
C ILE A 67 15.29 -14.16 12.66
N PRO A 68 15.84 -15.36 12.41
CA PRO A 68 16.69 -15.60 11.25
C PRO A 68 16.06 -15.11 9.96
N TYR A 69 16.84 -14.51 9.06
CA TYR A 69 16.32 -13.84 7.86
C TYR A 69 15.38 -14.75 7.04
N GLU A 70 15.78 -15.97 6.80
CA GLU A 70 15.05 -16.96 5.99
C GLU A 70 13.72 -17.42 6.62
N GLU A 71 13.55 -17.20 7.92
CA GLU A 71 12.36 -17.58 8.68
C GLU A 71 11.39 -16.41 8.87
N ARG A 72 11.79 -15.19 8.51
CA ARG A 72 10.93 -14.00 8.61
C ARG A 72 9.79 -14.07 7.62
N ASP A 73 8.63 -13.64 8.05
CA ASP A 73 7.46 -13.54 7.19
C ASP A 73 7.69 -12.56 6.03
N HIS A 74 6.97 -12.74 4.94
CA HIS A 74 6.98 -11.78 3.84
C HIS A 74 6.07 -10.61 4.18
N ALA A 75 6.58 -9.39 4.01
CA ALA A 75 5.83 -8.17 4.19
C ALA A 75 5.10 -7.78 2.90
N LEU A 76 3.79 -7.58 2.97
CA LEU A 76 2.97 -7.22 1.82
C LEU A 76 2.21 -5.92 2.06
N TYR A 77 1.97 -5.20 0.98
CA TYR A 77 1.08 -4.05 0.95
C TYR A 77 0.42 -3.93 -0.42
N VAL A 78 -0.90 -3.78 -0.42
CA VAL A 78 -1.66 -3.45 -1.63
C VAL A 78 -2.30 -2.08 -1.45
N ALA A 79 -2.31 -1.28 -2.51
CA ALA A 79 -2.84 0.07 -2.43
C ALA A 79 -3.34 0.58 -3.78
N PHE A 80 -4.21 1.58 -3.73
CA PHE A 80 -4.64 2.33 -4.89
C PHE A 80 -4.65 3.83 -4.59
N GLY A 81 -4.45 4.63 -5.61
CA GLY A 81 -4.41 6.09 -5.46
C GLY A 81 -4.39 6.86 -6.79
N PRO A 82 -4.60 8.19 -6.72
CA PRO A 82 -5.10 8.97 -5.59
C PRO A 82 -6.48 8.52 -5.13
N TYR A 83 -6.81 8.60 -3.84
CA TYR A 83 -8.06 8.04 -3.31
C TYR A 83 -9.32 8.61 -3.96
N LYS A 84 -9.41 9.93 -4.12
CA LYS A 84 -10.59 10.61 -4.71
C LYS A 84 -10.79 10.30 -6.19
N ASN A 85 -9.71 10.09 -6.94
CA ASN A 85 -9.74 9.75 -8.35
C ASN A 85 -8.68 8.69 -8.65
N PRO A 86 -8.96 7.42 -8.36
CA PRO A 86 -7.99 6.35 -8.49
C PRO A 86 -7.53 6.15 -9.93
N ARG A 87 -6.21 6.19 -10.13
CA ARG A 87 -5.58 5.97 -11.44
C ARG A 87 -4.57 4.84 -11.42
N TYR A 88 -4.05 4.54 -10.23
CA TYR A 88 -3.00 3.56 -10.04
C TYR A 88 -3.37 2.59 -8.93
N ALA A 89 -3.01 1.36 -9.13
CA ALA A 89 -2.97 0.34 -8.09
C ALA A 89 -1.54 -0.22 -8.05
N LEU A 90 -1.07 -0.57 -6.87
CA LEU A 90 0.23 -1.20 -6.70
C LEU A 90 0.17 -2.30 -5.65
N SER A 91 1.08 -3.24 -5.79
CA SER A 91 1.38 -4.26 -4.81
C SER A 91 2.87 -4.21 -4.49
N VAL A 92 3.20 -4.23 -3.22
CA VAL A 92 4.58 -4.29 -2.73
C VAL A 92 4.74 -5.58 -1.96
N ILE A 93 5.71 -6.38 -2.35
CA ILE A 93 6.08 -7.62 -1.68
C ILE A 93 7.56 -7.49 -1.32
N VAL A 94 7.87 -7.67 -0.05
CA VAL A 94 9.24 -7.71 0.45
C VAL A 94 9.46 -9.07 1.09
N GLU A 95 10.17 -9.92 0.40
CA GLU A 95 10.52 -11.26 0.89
C GLU A 95 11.29 -11.15 2.19
N HIS A 96 10.90 -11.94 3.18
CA HIS A 96 11.48 -11.94 4.52
C HIS A 96 11.53 -10.56 5.21
N GLY A 97 10.66 -9.64 4.76
CA GLY A 97 10.59 -8.27 5.26
C GLY A 97 9.92 -8.12 6.62
N GLY A 98 9.33 -9.16 7.16
CA GLY A 98 8.65 -9.19 8.45
C GLY A 98 7.26 -8.58 8.39
N ASN A 99 7.12 -7.31 8.72
CA ASN A 99 5.81 -6.68 8.89
C ASN A 99 5.47 -5.71 7.75
N GLY A 100 4.25 -5.87 7.19
CA GLY A 100 3.77 -5.04 6.08
C GLY A 100 3.68 -3.54 6.42
N SER A 101 3.33 -3.17 7.66
CA SER A 101 3.16 -1.77 8.04
C SER A 101 4.50 -1.01 8.18
N THR A 102 5.55 -1.69 8.59
CA THR A 102 6.87 -1.10 8.84
C THR A 102 7.81 -1.22 7.64
N THR A 103 7.58 -2.18 6.76
CA THR A 103 8.47 -2.46 5.63
C THR A 103 7.83 -2.13 4.29
N ALA A 104 6.69 -2.75 3.95
CA ALA A 104 6.09 -2.60 2.62
C ALA A 104 5.29 -1.29 2.46
N ALA A 105 4.55 -0.84 3.47
CA ALA A 105 3.75 0.37 3.39
C ALA A 105 4.58 1.65 3.17
N PRO A 106 5.73 1.88 3.84
CA PRO A 106 6.58 3.04 3.56
C PRO A 106 7.14 3.07 2.13
N MET A 107 7.39 1.91 1.54
CA MET A 107 7.81 1.80 0.13
C MET A 107 6.68 2.23 -0.81
N ALA A 108 5.44 1.79 -0.54
CA ALA A 108 4.26 2.22 -1.29
C ALA A 108 4.08 3.74 -1.28
N THR A 109 4.29 4.40 -0.12
CA THR A 109 4.24 5.86 0.02
C THR A 109 5.20 6.57 -0.94
N LYS A 110 6.45 6.11 -0.99
CA LYS A 110 7.47 6.67 -1.89
C LYS A 110 7.09 6.45 -3.36
N LEU A 111 6.61 5.26 -3.70
CA LEU A 111 6.18 4.91 -5.06
C LEU A 111 5.01 5.76 -5.52
N PHE A 112 3.98 5.98 -4.68
CA PHE A 112 2.84 6.82 -5.05
C PHE A 112 3.24 8.27 -5.34
N LYS A 113 4.11 8.86 -4.53
CA LYS A 113 4.63 10.21 -4.81
C LYS A 113 5.31 10.28 -6.18
N LEU A 114 6.22 9.34 -6.44
CA LEU A 114 6.97 9.29 -7.70
C LEU A 114 6.03 9.07 -8.91
N ILE A 115 5.07 8.17 -8.81
CA ILE A 115 4.14 7.85 -9.90
C ILE A 115 3.24 9.05 -10.21
N ILE A 116 2.68 9.70 -9.20
CA ILE A 116 1.79 10.84 -9.36
C ILE A 116 2.54 12.05 -9.93
N ASP A 117 3.75 12.34 -9.46
CA ASP A 117 4.56 13.44 -9.98
C ASP A 117 5.02 13.17 -11.42
N ARG A 118 5.43 11.95 -11.73
CA ARG A 118 5.78 11.56 -13.10
C ARG A 118 4.61 11.66 -14.07
N HIS A 119 3.39 11.35 -13.63
CA HIS A 119 2.20 11.52 -14.45
C HIS A 119 1.98 12.99 -14.85
N LYS A 120 2.17 13.92 -13.93
CA LYS A 120 2.05 15.36 -14.21
C LYS A 120 3.07 15.87 -15.21
N ILE A 121 4.31 15.40 -15.08
CA ILE A 121 5.37 15.74 -16.04
C ILE A 121 4.97 15.27 -17.45
N ARG A 122 4.46 14.06 -17.58
CA ARG A 122 3.99 13.53 -18.88
C ARG A 122 2.83 14.35 -19.44
N GLN A 123 1.82 14.67 -18.64
CA GLN A 123 0.71 15.50 -19.07
C GLN A 123 1.18 16.87 -19.58
N SER A 124 2.08 17.53 -18.86
CA SER A 124 2.61 18.83 -19.28
C SER A 124 3.45 18.76 -20.56
N MET A 125 4.12 17.65 -20.82
CA MET A 125 4.87 17.42 -22.05
C MET A 125 3.93 17.17 -23.23
N ASP A 126 2.87 16.40 -23.03
CA ASP A 126 1.86 16.13 -24.06
C ASP A 126 1.11 17.42 -24.43
N GLU A 127 0.70 18.24 -23.46
CA GLU A 127 0.07 19.54 -23.70
C GLU A 127 0.96 20.49 -24.51
N LYS A 128 2.27 20.56 -24.21
CA LYS A 128 3.22 21.38 -24.99
C LYS A 128 3.33 20.89 -26.44
N LYS A 129 3.36 19.60 -26.66
CA LYS A 129 3.45 18.99 -27.98
C LYS A 129 2.23 19.32 -28.86
N TYR A 130 1.05 19.50 -28.27
CA TYR A 130 -0.17 19.93 -28.98
C TYR A 130 -0.24 21.43 -29.27
N LEU A 131 0.52 22.25 -28.55
CA LEU A 131 0.57 23.70 -28.74
C LEU A 131 1.63 24.13 -29.76
N GLU A 132 2.51 23.23 -30.17
CA GLU A 132 3.57 23.47 -31.20
C GLU A 132 3.14 23.01 -32.60
N ILE A 133 1.88 22.60 -32.82
CA ILE A 133 1.27 22.28 -34.13
C ILE A 133 0.29 23.36 -34.52
#